data_bf54bb2857c0b66a5453cbbaec7b7560
#
_entry.id   bf54bb2857c0b66a5453cbbaec7b7560
#
_cell.length_a   1.000
_cell.length_b   1.000
_cell.length_c   1.000
_cell.angle_alpha   90.00
_cell.angle_beta   90.00
_cell.angle_gamma   90.00
#
_symmetry.space_group_name_H-M   'P 1'
#
loop_
_entity.id
_entity.type
_entity.pdbx_description
1 polymer ?
#
loop_
_entity_poly.entity_id
_entity_poly.type
_entity_poly.pdbx_seq_one_letter_code
_entity_poly.pdbx_strand_id
1 'polypeptide(L)'
;FAGGTIMAMASVGEPKYWKDFYNAFIAGEGGPSKHTYAVVDKLKPIADKSEQDRFDVAASLQRATEEVAYNIIKPYIDEHKPTNICFAGGVILNSVMMGKMYDWFGVENMYVCPVPYDGGLAIGCAQYVWHQILDNPRIEWNPNPTPYLGVTYTKDEVMSALDRFDINVQEADDNKVLDLLDKQNIISIFNGGAESGRRALGNRSIIADPRSPKMKDLINDKVKHRQWYRPFAPSILREDVSDWFVRDINSPYMSFV
;
A
#
# COMPACT_ATOMS: atom_id res chain seq x y z
N PHE A 1 -16.16 -4.71 -0.83
CA PHE A 1 -15.21 -3.67 -0.40
C PHE A 1 -13.83 -3.94 -1.01
N ALA A 2 -13.11 -2.87 -1.38
CA ALA A 2 -11.73 -3.01 -1.83
C ALA A 2 -10.82 -3.49 -0.67
N GLY A 3 -9.79 -4.29 -0.97
CA GLY A 3 -8.90 -4.86 0.06
C GLY A 3 -8.30 -3.82 1.02
N GLY A 4 -7.94 -2.63 0.52
CA GLY A 4 -7.46 -1.53 1.37
C GLY A 4 -8.52 -0.96 2.34
N THR A 5 -9.81 -1.07 2.02
CA THR A 5 -10.89 -0.69 2.93
C THR A 5 -11.03 -1.72 4.05
N ILE A 6 -10.94 -3.01 3.73
CA ILE A 6 -10.99 -4.09 4.72
C ILE A 6 -9.81 -4.00 5.68
N MET A 7 -8.59 -3.76 5.16
CA MET A 7 -7.39 -3.56 5.98
C MET A 7 -7.55 -2.37 6.95
N ALA A 8 -8.15 -1.26 6.48
CA ALA A 8 -8.43 -0.10 7.32
C ALA A 8 -9.52 -0.39 8.38
N MET A 9 -10.59 -1.12 8.04
CA MET A 9 -11.59 -1.58 9.01
C MET A 9 -10.98 -2.48 10.08
N ALA A 10 -10.05 -3.32 9.68
CA ALA A 10 -9.39 -4.26 10.60
C ALA A 10 -8.61 -3.56 11.72
N SER A 11 -8.13 -2.33 11.50
CA SER A 11 -7.39 -1.56 12.51
C SER A 11 -8.25 -1.08 13.69
N VAL A 12 -9.56 -1.10 13.56
CA VAL A 12 -10.53 -0.67 14.59
C VAL A 12 -11.43 -1.80 15.08
N GLY A 13 -11.20 -3.02 14.63
CA GLY A 13 -11.94 -4.23 15.03
C GLY A 13 -11.10 -5.21 15.84
N GLU A 14 -11.77 -6.19 16.42
CA GLU A 14 -11.18 -7.33 17.13
C GLU A 14 -11.31 -8.62 16.31
N PRO A 15 -10.28 -9.47 16.21
CA PRO A 15 -10.28 -10.65 15.34
C PRO A 15 -11.03 -11.84 15.97
N LYS A 16 -12.31 -11.67 16.30
CA LYS A 16 -13.14 -12.67 17.03
C LYS A 16 -13.39 -13.96 16.25
N TYR A 17 -13.41 -13.87 14.91
CA TYR A 17 -13.83 -14.96 14.01
C TYR A 17 -12.68 -15.46 13.12
N TRP A 18 -11.43 -15.15 13.43
CA TRP A 18 -10.30 -15.40 12.54
C TRP A 18 -10.08 -16.89 12.23
N LYS A 19 -10.41 -17.78 13.17
CA LYS A 19 -10.28 -19.24 12.96
C LYS A 19 -11.25 -19.76 11.89
N ASP A 20 -12.41 -19.16 11.75
CA ASP A 20 -13.37 -19.53 10.71
C ASP A 20 -12.79 -19.27 9.32
N PHE A 21 -12.18 -18.09 9.11
CA PHE A 21 -11.49 -17.76 7.87
C PHE A 21 -10.25 -18.64 7.65
N TYR A 22 -9.41 -18.78 8.67
CA TYR A 22 -8.19 -19.57 8.60
C TYR A 22 -8.48 -21.02 8.18
N ASN A 23 -9.43 -21.67 8.83
CA ASN A 23 -9.82 -23.04 8.51
C ASN A 23 -10.39 -23.18 7.09
N ALA A 24 -11.13 -22.17 6.62
CA ALA A 24 -11.66 -22.17 5.25
C ALA A 24 -10.55 -22.00 4.21
N PHE A 25 -9.55 -21.18 4.47
CA PHE A 25 -8.40 -20.99 3.58
C PHE A 25 -7.57 -22.27 3.45
N ILE A 26 -7.29 -22.95 4.55
CA ILE A 26 -6.54 -24.22 4.53
C ILE A 26 -7.36 -25.32 3.85
N ALA A 27 -8.65 -25.47 4.18
CA ALA A 27 -9.50 -26.48 3.57
C ALA A 27 -9.77 -26.26 2.08
N GLY A 28 -9.59 -25.01 1.61
CA GLY A 28 -9.75 -24.60 0.22
C GLY A 28 -8.49 -24.72 -0.64
N GLU A 29 -7.38 -25.22 -0.09
CA GLU A 29 -6.09 -25.35 -0.78
C GLU A 29 -5.65 -24.03 -1.48
N GLY A 30 -6.00 -22.90 -0.86
CA GLY A 30 -5.60 -21.56 -1.34
C GLY A 30 -6.44 -20.96 -2.46
N GLY A 31 -7.54 -21.62 -2.87
CA GLY A 31 -8.46 -21.11 -3.90
C GLY A 31 -9.87 -20.83 -3.39
N PRO A 32 -10.70 -20.11 -4.16
CA PRO A 32 -12.13 -20.01 -3.88
C PRO A 32 -12.78 -21.40 -3.85
N SER A 33 -13.35 -21.76 -2.73
CA SER A 33 -13.95 -23.06 -2.53
C SER A 33 -15.32 -22.93 -1.84
N LYS A 34 -16.06 -24.02 -1.81
CA LYS A 34 -17.31 -24.09 -1.01
C LYS A 34 -17.08 -23.71 0.46
N HIS A 35 -15.89 -23.95 1.01
CA HIS A 35 -15.55 -23.59 2.38
C HIS A 35 -15.43 -22.07 2.55
N THR A 36 -14.85 -21.38 1.60
CA THR A 36 -14.76 -19.92 1.59
C THR A 36 -16.15 -19.27 1.52
N TYR A 37 -17.02 -19.76 0.64
CA TYR A 37 -18.40 -19.26 0.56
C TYR A 37 -19.19 -19.54 1.85
N ALA A 38 -19.05 -20.71 2.44
CA ALA A 38 -19.72 -21.06 3.71
C ALA A 38 -19.32 -20.11 4.85
N VAL A 39 -18.06 -19.67 4.90
CA VAL A 39 -17.62 -18.67 5.89
C VAL A 39 -18.22 -17.30 5.62
N VAL A 40 -18.30 -16.89 4.36
CA VAL A 40 -18.95 -15.61 3.97
C VAL A 40 -20.42 -15.66 4.38
N ASP A 41 -21.15 -16.73 4.07
CA ASP A 41 -22.56 -16.89 4.42
C ASP A 41 -22.77 -16.89 5.94
N LYS A 42 -21.85 -17.49 6.71
CA LYS A 42 -21.87 -17.49 8.17
C LYS A 42 -21.65 -16.10 8.77
N LEU A 43 -20.66 -15.35 8.26
CA LEU A 43 -20.20 -14.13 8.89
C LEU A 43 -20.87 -12.86 8.34
N LYS A 44 -21.42 -12.91 7.13
CA LYS A 44 -22.14 -11.76 6.56
C LYS A 44 -23.30 -11.29 7.44
N PRO A 45 -24.21 -12.15 7.96
CA PRO A 45 -25.26 -11.70 8.87
C PRO A 45 -24.75 -11.07 10.17
N ILE A 46 -23.54 -11.45 10.62
CA ILE A 46 -22.90 -10.85 11.79
C ILE A 46 -22.41 -9.44 11.42
N ALA A 47 -21.68 -9.31 10.32
CA ALA A 47 -21.15 -8.03 9.85
C ALA A 47 -22.26 -7.00 9.52
N ASP A 48 -23.47 -7.45 9.22
CA ASP A 48 -24.60 -6.59 8.90
C ASP A 48 -25.34 -6.07 10.16
N LYS A 49 -25.03 -6.56 11.39
CA LYS A 49 -25.70 -6.13 12.63
C LYS A 49 -25.31 -4.75 13.09
N SER A 50 -24.00 -4.44 13.03
CA SER A 50 -23.48 -3.14 13.48
C SER A 50 -22.18 -2.78 12.75
N GLU A 51 -21.75 -1.55 12.87
CA GLU A 51 -20.46 -1.10 12.36
C GLU A 51 -19.30 -1.82 13.07
N GLN A 52 -19.40 -2.00 14.39
CA GLN A 52 -18.38 -2.72 15.16
C GLN A 52 -18.27 -4.19 14.75
N ASP A 53 -19.39 -4.88 14.55
CA ASP A 53 -19.36 -6.28 14.08
C ASP A 53 -18.70 -6.39 12.70
N ARG A 54 -18.91 -5.39 11.83
CA ARG A 54 -18.23 -5.31 10.52
C ARG A 54 -16.73 -5.13 10.67
N PHE A 55 -16.28 -4.31 11.61
CA PHE A 55 -14.87 -4.14 11.93
C PHE A 55 -14.26 -5.42 12.49
N ASP A 56 -14.96 -6.14 13.36
CA ASP A 56 -14.50 -7.40 13.94
C ASP A 56 -14.37 -8.51 12.89
N VAL A 57 -15.28 -8.57 11.93
CA VAL A 57 -15.18 -9.50 10.80
C VAL A 57 -13.99 -9.12 9.89
N ALA A 58 -13.77 -7.85 9.63
CA ALA A 58 -12.61 -7.37 8.86
C ALA A 58 -11.28 -7.67 9.57
N ALA A 59 -11.20 -7.44 10.88
CA ALA A 59 -10.03 -7.78 11.69
C ALA A 59 -9.76 -9.29 11.70
N SER A 60 -10.82 -10.08 11.71
CA SER A 60 -10.74 -11.54 11.64
C SER A 60 -10.18 -12.03 10.31
N LEU A 61 -10.58 -11.43 9.19
CA LEU A 61 -10.04 -11.72 7.87
C LEU A 61 -8.56 -11.32 7.77
N GLN A 62 -8.20 -10.13 8.28
CA GLN A 62 -6.81 -9.67 8.33
C GLN A 62 -5.93 -10.65 9.10
N ARG A 63 -6.34 -11.05 10.31
CA ARG A 63 -5.60 -11.99 11.15
C ARG A 63 -5.44 -13.34 10.47
N ALA A 64 -6.49 -13.87 9.86
CA ALA A 64 -6.43 -15.14 9.15
C ALA A 64 -5.45 -15.07 7.95
N THR A 65 -5.46 -13.97 7.20
CA THR A 65 -4.52 -13.75 6.10
C THR A 65 -3.08 -13.74 6.58
N GLU A 66 -2.81 -13.08 7.69
CA GLU A 66 -1.48 -13.04 8.33
C GLU A 66 -1.01 -14.43 8.76
N GLU A 67 -1.88 -15.21 9.43
CA GLU A 67 -1.56 -16.57 9.88
C GLU A 67 -1.29 -17.52 8.70
N VAL A 68 -2.07 -17.42 7.64
CA VAL A 68 -1.86 -18.23 6.43
C VAL A 68 -0.52 -17.86 5.78
N ALA A 69 -0.23 -16.57 5.63
CA ALA A 69 1.04 -16.11 5.05
C ALA A 69 2.22 -16.56 5.90
N TYR A 70 2.15 -16.41 7.21
CA TYR A 70 3.19 -16.90 8.13
C TYR A 70 3.44 -18.40 7.97
N ASN A 71 2.40 -19.21 8.01
CA ASN A 71 2.52 -20.67 7.95
C ASN A 71 2.99 -21.19 6.58
N ILE A 72 2.73 -20.47 5.50
CA ILE A 72 3.25 -20.81 4.17
C ILE A 72 4.74 -20.46 4.06
N ILE A 73 5.15 -19.30 4.57
CA ILE A 73 6.50 -18.77 4.35
C ILE A 73 7.51 -19.34 5.35
N LYS A 74 7.11 -19.49 6.62
CA LYS A 74 8.01 -19.89 7.73
C LYS A 74 8.83 -21.14 7.46
N PRO A 75 8.28 -22.25 6.91
CA PRO A 75 9.07 -23.45 6.60
C PRO A 75 10.24 -23.18 5.65
N TYR A 76 10.04 -22.35 4.63
CA TYR A 76 11.10 -22.00 3.67
C TYR A 76 12.17 -21.11 4.32
N ILE A 77 11.77 -20.20 5.22
CA ILE A 77 12.74 -19.39 5.97
C ILE A 77 13.59 -20.27 6.88
N ASP A 78 12.99 -21.22 7.58
CA ASP A 78 13.70 -22.12 8.51
C ASP A 78 14.67 -23.05 7.77
N GLU A 79 14.28 -23.52 6.60
CA GLU A 79 15.10 -24.42 5.77
C GLU A 79 16.27 -23.67 5.12
N HIS A 80 15.99 -22.52 4.47
CA HIS A 80 16.98 -21.85 3.64
C HIS A 80 17.74 -20.73 4.34
N LYS A 81 17.25 -20.21 5.47
CA LYS A 81 17.83 -19.11 6.27
C LYS A 81 18.30 -17.93 5.43
N PRO A 82 17.45 -17.38 4.56
CA PRO A 82 17.84 -16.31 3.67
C PRO A 82 18.11 -15.02 4.43
N THR A 83 19.12 -14.25 3.98
CA THR A 83 19.36 -12.87 4.47
C THR A 83 18.49 -11.85 3.73
N ASN A 84 18.13 -12.17 2.47
CA ASN A 84 17.38 -11.28 1.59
C ASN A 84 16.14 -11.98 1.07
N ILE A 85 15.00 -11.31 1.09
CA ILE A 85 13.73 -11.82 0.57
C ILE A 85 13.09 -10.78 -0.35
N CYS A 86 12.60 -11.25 -1.50
CA CYS A 86 11.81 -10.46 -2.43
C CYS A 86 10.35 -10.95 -2.42
N PHE A 87 9.42 -10.00 -2.37
CA PHE A 87 7.99 -10.28 -2.39
C PHE A 87 7.32 -9.69 -3.62
N ALA A 88 6.45 -10.49 -4.25
CA ALA A 88 5.57 -10.09 -5.34
C ALA A 88 4.19 -10.75 -5.18
N GLY A 89 3.20 -10.28 -5.93
CA GLY A 89 1.81 -10.73 -5.86
C GLY A 89 0.89 -9.70 -5.18
N GLY A 90 -0.39 -9.72 -5.55
CA GLY A 90 -1.37 -8.71 -5.09
C GLY A 90 -1.61 -8.69 -3.57
N VAL A 91 -1.43 -9.81 -2.89
CA VAL A 91 -1.57 -9.91 -1.42
C VAL A 91 -0.53 -9.06 -0.69
N ILE A 92 0.64 -8.84 -1.29
CA ILE A 92 1.75 -8.06 -0.73
C ILE A 92 1.42 -6.56 -0.63
N LEU A 93 0.35 -6.08 -1.26
CA LEU A 93 -0.20 -4.75 -1.01
C LEU A 93 -0.73 -4.56 0.42
N ASN A 94 -0.87 -5.63 1.19
CA ASN A 94 -1.23 -5.59 2.60
C ASN A 94 -0.02 -5.15 3.44
N SER A 95 0.18 -3.83 3.55
CA SER A 95 1.32 -3.22 4.23
C SER A 95 1.38 -3.54 5.73
N VAL A 96 0.22 -3.80 6.37
CA VAL A 96 0.16 -4.21 7.78
C VAL A 96 0.80 -5.60 7.95
N MET A 97 0.46 -6.54 7.10
CA MET A 97 1.09 -7.87 7.09
C MET A 97 2.58 -7.78 6.76
N MET A 98 2.93 -6.97 5.76
CA MET A 98 4.33 -6.82 5.35
C MET A 98 5.22 -6.22 6.44
N GLY A 99 4.71 -5.26 7.23
CA GLY A 99 5.43 -4.72 8.37
C GLY A 99 5.78 -5.79 9.43
N LYS A 100 4.88 -6.75 9.65
CA LYS A 100 5.09 -7.86 10.60
C LYS A 100 6.12 -8.89 10.14
N MET A 101 6.40 -8.98 8.84
CA MET A 101 7.30 -10.03 8.31
C MET A 101 8.74 -9.90 8.81
N TYR A 102 9.21 -8.69 9.10
CA TYR A 102 10.51 -8.49 9.73
C TYR A 102 10.56 -9.14 11.11
N ASP A 103 9.50 -9.00 11.91
CA ASP A 103 9.41 -9.60 13.25
C ASP A 103 9.26 -11.11 13.17
N TRP A 104 8.51 -11.60 12.21
CA TRP A 104 8.24 -13.03 12.08
C TRP A 104 9.45 -13.83 11.63
N PHE A 105 10.27 -13.27 10.75
CA PHE A 105 11.29 -14.03 10.04
C PHE A 105 12.73 -13.62 10.39
N GLY A 106 12.91 -12.46 11.01
CA GLY A 106 14.24 -11.99 11.42
C GLY A 106 15.22 -11.80 10.24
N VAL A 107 14.69 -11.53 9.03
CA VAL A 107 15.51 -11.31 7.84
C VAL A 107 16.11 -9.91 7.83
N GLU A 108 17.32 -9.78 7.27
CA GLU A 108 18.01 -8.49 7.24
C GLU A 108 17.38 -7.54 6.22
N ASN A 109 17.08 -8.05 5.02
CA ASN A 109 16.60 -7.24 3.92
C ASN A 109 15.33 -7.82 3.30
N MET A 110 14.33 -6.97 3.14
CA MET A 110 13.11 -7.28 2.38
C MET A 110 12.92 -6.28 1.25
N TYR A 111 12.65 -6.79 0.07
CA TYR A 111 12.27 -5.99 -1.08
C TYR A 111 10.84 -6.28 -1.50
N VAL A 112 10.04 -5.23 -1.63
CA VAL A 112 8.69 -5.28 -2.19
C VAL A 112 8.67 -4.41 -3.43
N CYS A 113 8.33 -5.02 -4.58
CA CYS A 113 8.19 -4.27 -5.83
C CYS A 113 7.12 -3.17 -5.69
N PRO A 114 7.34 -1.95 -6.20
CA PRO A 114 6.33 -0.88 -6.14
C PRO A 114 5.03 -1.22 -6.89
N VAL A 115 5.09 -2.17 -7.83
CA VAL A 115 3.92 -2.70 -8.58
C VAL A 115 3.81 -4.20 -8.36
N PRO A 116 3.49 -4.68 -7.13
CA PRO A 116 3.60 -6.09 -6.80
C PRO A 116 2.43 -6.96 -7.33
N TYR A 117 1.36 -6.35 -7.82
CA TYR A 117 0.15 -7.01 -8.35
C TYR A 117 0.23 -7.21 -9.88
N ASP A 118 -0.83 -7.70 -10.49
CA ASP A 118 -0.91 -8.04 -11.92
C ASP A 118 -0.42 -6.93 -12.87
N GLY A 119 -0.57 -5.66 -12.48
CA GLY A 119 -0.02 -4.53 -13.23
C GLY A 119 1.51 -4.57 -13.42
N GLY A 120 2.24 -5.24 -12.53
CA GLY A 120 3.69 -5.44 -12.63
C GLY A 120 4.09 -6.50 -13.66
N LEU A 121 3.18 -7.35 -14.13
CA LEU A 121 3.47 -8.38 -15.12
C LEU A 121 3.96 -7.78 -16.44
N ALA A 122 3.44 -6.62 -16.85
CA ALA A 122 3.90 -5.93 -18.05
C ALA A 122 5.40 -5.57 -17.96
N ILE A 123 5.83 -5.07 -16.79
CA ILE A 123 7.24 -4.76 -16.51
C ILE A 123 8.07 -6.05 -16.49
N GLY A 124 7.58 -7.07 -15.78
CA GLY A 124 8.25 -8.36 -15.67
C GLY A 124 8.43 -9.06 -17.04
N CYS A 125 7.40 -9.03 -17.88
CA CYS A 125 7.50 -9.58 -19.25
C CYS A 125 8.53 -8.84 -20.10
N ALA A 126 8.55 -7.50 -20.03
CA ALA A 126 9.54 -6.72 -20.77
C ALA A 126 10.97 -7.03 -20.30
N GLN A 127 11.19 -7.12 -18.99
CA GLN A 127 12.48 -7.49 -18.41
C GLN A 127 12.89 -8.93 -18.76
N TYR A 128 11.93 -9.86 -18.75
CA TYR A 128 12.20 -11.24 -19.14
C TYR A 128 12.66 -11.34 -20.60
N VAL A 129 11.95 -10.68 -21.51
CA VAL A 129 12.36 -10.65 -22.92
C VAL A 129 13.75 -10.03 -23.07
N TRP A 130 14.00 -8.90 -22.43
CA TRP A 130 15.27 -8.19 -22.52
C TRP A 130 16.44 -9.02 -22.01
N HIS A 131 16.31 -9.60 -20.83
CA HIS A 131 17.42 -10.30 -20.16
C HIS A 131 17.54 -11.78 -20.51
N GLN A 132 16.40 -12.49 -20.66
CA GLN A 132 16.43 -13.95 -20.84
C GLN A 132 16.32 -14.39 -22.29
N ILE A 133 15.58 -13.65 -23.12
CA ILE A 133 15.38 -14.02 -24.52
C ILE A 133 16.43 -13.35 -25.41
N LEU A 134 16.69 -12.06 -25.18
CA LEU A 134 17.65 -11.30 -25.98
C LEU A 134 19.07 -11.31 -25.40
N ASP A 135 19.27 -11.96 -24.25
CA ASP A 135 20.55 -12.10 -23.55
C ASP A 135 21.28 -10.75 -23.31
N ASN A 136 20.53 -9.70 -23.10
CA ASN A 136 21.10 -8.40 -22.79
C ASN A 136 21.58 -8.34 -21.34
N PRO A 137 22.67 -7.60 -21.06
CA PRO A 137 23.21 -7.48 -19.73
C PRO A 137 22.19 -6.85 -18.79
N ARG A 138 22.28 -7.23 -17.52
CA ARG A 138 21.46 -6.63 -16.46
C ARG A 138 21.87 -5.17 -16.29
N ILE A 139 20.91 -4.29 -16.39
CA ILE A 139 21.08 -2.87 -16.07
C ILE A 139 20.93 -2.75 -14.56
N GLU A 140 21.98 -2.31 -13.87
CA GLU A 140 21.86 -1.93 -12.47
C GLU A 140 21.00 -0.67 -12.40
N TRP A 141 19.81 -0.83 -11.86
CA TRP A 141 18.98 0.31 -11.52
C TRP A 141 19.67 1.03 -10.36
N ASN A 142 19.69 2.36 -10.42
CA ASN A 142 20.08 3.18 -9.28
C ASN A 142 19.40 2.64 -8.02
N PRO A 143 20.03 2.68 -6.80
CA PRO A 143 19.57 1.98 -5.60
C PRO A 143 18.08 2.13 -5.24
N ASN A 144 17.40 3.08 -5.88
CA ASN A 144 15.95 3.21 -5.79
C ASN A 144 15.33 3.08 -7.19
N PRO A 145 14.86 1.87 -7.58
CA PRO A 145 14.11 1.73 -8.82
C PRO A 145 12.92 2.68 -8.78
N THR A 146 12.85 3.55 -9.77
CA THR A 146 11.80 4.57 -9.81
C THR A 146 10.42 3.93 -10.07
N PRO A 147 9.41 4.23 -9.28
CA PRO A 147 8.03 3.84 -9.57
C PRO A 147 7.36 4.77 -10.61
N TYR A 148 8.03 5.82 -11.06
CA TYR A 148 7.47 6.88 -11.91
C TYR A 148 7.60 6.55 -13.39
N LEU A 149 7.01 5.42 -13.82
CA LEU A 149 7.06 4.94 -15.21
C LEU A 149 5.90 5.45 -16.06
N GLY A 150 5.00 6.23 -15.48
CA GLY A 150 3.88 6.84 -16.21
C GLY A 150 4.34 8.02 -17.09
N VAL A 151 3.42 8.49 -17.92
CA VAL A 151 3.69 9.59 -18.86
C VAL A 151 4.10 10.86 -18.11
N THR A 152 5.15 11.49 -18.60
CA THR A 152 5.54 12.84 -18.21
C THR A 152 4.98 13.81 -19.25
N TYR A 153 4.24 14.79 -18.80
CA TYR A 153 3.66 15.83 -19.66
C TYR A 153 4.53 17.08 -19.66
N THR A 154 4.57 17.76 -20.80
CA THR A 154 5.17 19.09 -20.90
C THR A 154 4.30 20.13 -20.18
N LYS A 155 4.90 21.26 -19.84
CA LYS A 155 4.15 22.37 -19.23
C LYS A 155 3.01 22.84 -20.13
N ASP A 156 3.22 22.94 -21.43
CA ASP A 156 2.21 23.41 -22.39
C ASP A 156 1.02 22.43 -22.48
N GLU A 157 1.27 21.13 -22.45
CA GLU A 157 0.21 20.12 -22.41
C GLU A 157 -0.63 20.22 -21.13
N VAL A 158 0.02 20.43 -19.99
CA VAL A 158 -0.66 20.62 -18.71
C VAL A 158 -1.50 21.88 -18.73
N MET A 159 -0.92 23.02 -19.15
CA MET A 159 -1.64 24.30 -19.21
C MET A 159 -2.83 24.24 -20.17
N SER A 160 -2.66 23.63 -21.35
CA SER A 160 -3.75 23.44 -22.32
C SER A 160 -4.90 22.59 -21.75
N ALA A 161 -4.57 21.57 -20.96
CA ALA A 161 -5.59 20.76 -20.31
C ALA A 161 -6.36 21.54 -19.23
N LEU A 162 -5.66 22.34 -18.43
CA LEU A 162 -6.24 23.16 -17.35
C LEU A 162 -7.17 24.24 -17.92
N ASP A 163 -6.76 24.93 -18.99
CA ASP A 163 -7.58 25.92 -19.68
C ASP A 163 -8.89 25.31 -20.21
N ARG A 164 -8.83 24.07 -20.74
CA ARG A 164 -10.03 23.35 -21.22
C ARG A 164 -11.07 23.12 -20.13
N PHE A 165 -10.63 22.92 -18.90
CA PHE A 165 -11.50 22.61 -17.77
C PHE A 165 -11.75 23.81 -16.84
N ASP A 166 -11.29 25.02 -17.24
CA ASP A 166 -11.39 26.25 -16.42
C ASP A 166 -10.84 26.06 -14.99
N ILE A 167 -9.70 25.38 -14.89
CA ILE A 167 -9.04 25.11 -13.62
C ILE A 167 -7.94 26.14 -13.38
N ASN A 168 -8.09 26.93 -12.34
CA ASN A 168 -7.09 27.89 -11.93
C ASN A 168 -5.96 27.19 -11.15
N VAL A 169 -4.74 27.33 -11.63
CA VAL A 169 -3.53 26.79 -11.00
C VAL A 169 -2.48 27.89 -10.86
N GLN A 170 -1.60 27.70 -9.90
CA GLN A 170 -0.44 28.56 -9.69
C GLN A 170 0.83 27.73 -9.75
N GLU A 171 1.84 28.24 -10.43
CA GLU A 171 3.19 27.76 -10.23
C GLU A 171 3.62 28.09 -8.81
N ALA A 172 4.21 27.10 -8.15
CA ALA A 172 4.71 27.26 -6.79
C ALA A 172 6.14 26.73 -6.70
N ASP A 173 6.98 27.49 -6.06
CA ASP A 173 8.26 27.03 -5.55
C ASP A 173 8.09 26.34 -4.19
N ASP A 174 9.17 25.75 -3.69
CA ASP A 174 9.15 25.04 -2.42
C ASP A 174 8.74 25.96 -1.25
N ASN A 175 9.13 27.22 -1.25
CA ASN A 175 8.76 28.17 -0.19
C ASN A 175 7.25 28.42 -0.17
N LYS A 176 6.65 28.54 -1.34
CA LYS A 176 5.19 28.70 -1.48
C LYS A 176 4.45 27.47 -1.00
N VAL A 177 4.96 26.27 -1.33
CA VAL A 177 4.38 25.00 -0.87
C VAL A 177 4.46 24.90 0.67
N LEU A 178 5.61 25.22 1.25
CA LEU A 178 5.82 25.21 2.71
C LEU A 178 4.90 26.23 3.41
N ASP A 179 4.77 27.46 2.89
CA ASP A 179 3.87 28.50 3.42
C ASP A 179 2.39 28.05 3.41
N LEU A 180 1.97 27.37 2.35
CA LEU A 180 0.63 26.82 2.26
C LEU A 180 0.39 25.69 3.25
N LEU A 181 1.34 24.76 3.41
CA LEU A 181 1.25 23.67 4.37
C LEU A 181 1.23 24.19 5.82
N ASP A 182 2.09 25.17 6.14
CA ASP A 182 2.14 25.78 7.48
C ASP A 182 0.82 26.47 7.84
N LYS A 183 0.12 27.00 6.84
CA LYS A 183 -1.26 27.53 6.99
C LYS A 183 -2.35 26.46 6.99
N GLN A 184 -1.98 25.18 7.13
CA GLN A 184 -2.91 24.04 7.18
C GLN A 184 -3.74 23.85 5.90
N ASN A 185 -3.23 24.26 4.74
CA ASN A 185 -3.88 23.97 3.47
C ASN A 185 -3.61 22.53 3.03
N ILE A 186 -4.55 21.99 2.26
CA ILE A 186 -4.42 20.70 1.57
C ILE A 186 -3.97 21.00 0.15
N ILE A 187 -2.87 20.39 -0.29
CA ILE A 187 -2.22 20.69 -1.56
C ILE A 187 -2.24 19.43 -2.45
N SER A 188 -2.55 19.62 -3.73
CA SER A 188 -2.35 18.60 -4.75
C SER A 188 -1.04 18.86 -5.51
N ILE A 189 -0.24 17.80 -5.69
CA ILE A 189 1.00 17.85 -6.46
C ILE A 189 0.81 17.09 -7.76
N PHE A 190 1.22 17.74 -8.86
CA PHE A 190 1.35 17.16 -10.18
C PHE A 190 2.76 17.43 -10.69
N ASN A 191 3.60 16.40 -10.71
CA ASN A 191 5.01 16.52 -11.06
C ASN A 191 5.49 15.30 -11.86
N GLY A 192 6.42 15.45 -12.77
CA GLY A 192 7.10 14.37 -13.50
C GLY A 192 6.20 13.24 -14.02
N GLY A 193 6.72 12.03 -14.10
CA GLY A 193 5.97 10.84 -14.49
C GLY A 193 5.04 10.34 -13.37
N ALA A 194 3.86 9.85 -13.74
CA ALA A 194 2.93 9.27 -12.78
C ALA A 194 3.50 7.98 -12.17
N GLU A 195 3.07 7.67 -10.95
CA GLU A 195 3.38 6.41 -10.30
C GLU A 195 2.75 5.23 -11.05
N SER A 196 3.53 4.15 -11.23
CA SER A 196 3.08 2.93 -11.91
C SER A 196 2.27 2.02 -10.99
N GLY A 197 2.44 2.13 -9.68
CA GLY A 197 1.75 1.36 -8.66
C GLY A 197 0.45 2.01 -8.18
N ARG A 198 -0.15 1.41 -7.15
CA ARG A 198 -1.40 1.90 -6.54
C ARG A 198 -1.17 2.96 -5.45
N ARG A 199 0.07 3.34 -5.19
CA ARG A 199 0.44 4.30 -4.14
C ARG A 199 0.79 5.64 -4.76
N ALA A 200 0.30 6.72 -4.17
CA ALA A 200 0.77 8.07 -4.45
C ALA A 200 2.11 8.27 -3.72
N LEU A 201 3.16 8.58 -4.46
CA LEU A 201 4.54 8.63 -3.96
C LEU A 201 5.22 9.98 -4.27
N GLY A 202 4.44 11.05 -4.39
CA GLY A 202 4.93 12.40 -4.55
C GLY A 202 4.59 13.06 -5.90
N ASN A 203 4.35 12.29 -6.96
CA ASN A 203 4.12 12.88 -8.29
C ASN A 203 2.63 13.11 -8.62
N ARG A 204 1.73 12.33 -8.06
CA ARG A 204 0.26 12.50 -8.13
C ARG A 204 -0.29 12.37 -6.72
N SER A 205 0.08 13.31 -5.85
CA SER A 205 -0.16 13.23 -4.42
C SER A 205 -0.99 14.37 -3.88
N ILE A 206 -1.74 14.08 -2.83
CA ILE A 206 -2.33 15.08 -1.96
C ILE A 206 -1.50 15.07 -0.67
N ILE A 207 -1.00 16.24 -0.29
CA ILE A 207 -0.22 16.42 0.92
C ILE A 207 -0.87 17.45 1.84
N ALA A 208 -0.68 17.27 3.14
CA ALA A 208 -1.14 18.18 4.16
C ALA A 208 -0.28 18.07 5.41
N ASP A 209 -0.27 19.11 6.22
CA ASP A 209 0.43 19.14 7.50
C ASP A 209 -0.29 18.25 8.54
N PRO A 210 0.39 17.24 9.11
CA PRO A 210 -0.21 16.30 10.07
C PRO A 210 -0.32 16.85 11.51
N ARG A 211 0.21 18.04 11.81
CA ARG A 211 0.21 18.61 13.17
C ARG A 211 -1.21 18.84 13.72
N SER A 212 -2.18 19.07 12.84
CA SER A 212 -3.59 19.16 13.25
C SER A 212 -4.23 17.77 13.34
N PRO A 213 -4.75 17.34 14.50
CA PRO A 213 -5.43 16.06 14.64
C PRO A 213 -6.71 15.96 13.79
N LYS A 214 -7.27 17.10 13.37
CA LYS A 214 -8.48 17.18 12.52
C LYS A 214 -8.17 16.99 11.03
N MET A 215 -6.90 17.06 10.63
CA MET A 215 -6.53 17.04 9.20
C MET A 215 -6.92 15.73 8.51
N LYS A 216 -6.77 14.60 9.19
CA LYS A 216 -7.20 13.29 8.67
C LYS A 216 -8.68 13.28 8.31
N ASP A 217 -9.53 13.76 9.22
CA ASP A 217 -10.97 13.76 9.03
C ASP A 217 -11.39 14.77 7.95
N LEU A 218 -10.74 15.93 7.92
CA LEU A 218 -10.97 16.95 6.90
C LEU A 218 -10.66 16.39 5.48
N ILE A 219 -9.54 15.73 5.30
CA ILE A 219 -9.17 15.14 4.00
C ILE A 219 -10.12 14.00 3.64
N ASN A 220 -10.48 13.13 4.58
CA ASN A 220 -11.41 12.04 4.33
C ASN A 220 -12.79 12.53 3.93
N ASP A 221 -13.31 13.54 4.60
CA ASP A 221 -14.65 14.08 4.36
C ASP A 221 -14.71 15.00 3.14
N LYS A 222 -13.84 16.02 3.06
CA LYS A 222 -13.93 17.09 2.06
C LYS A 222 -13.20 16.81 0.75
N VAL A 223 -12.17 15.97 0.76
CA VAL A 223 -11.31 15.73 -0.42
C VAL A 223 -11.49 14.33 -0.98
N LYS A 224 -11.46 13.31 -0.13
CA LYS A 224 -11.53 11.91 -0.56
C LYS A 224 -12.94 11.34 -0.54
N HIS A 225 -13.90 11.99 0.13
CA HIS A 225 -15.28 11.51 0.29
C HIS A 225 -15.33 10.02 0.65
N ARG A 226 -14.58 9.64 1.70
CA ARG A 226 -14.41 8.25 2.11
C ARG A 226 -14.54 8.09 3.62
N GLN A 227 -14.52 6.85 4.07
CA GLN A 227 -14.76 6.47 5.45
C GLN A 227 -13.72 7.09 6.41
N TRP A 228 -14.16 7.51 7.59
CA TRP A 228 -13.38 8.16 8.63
C TRP A 228 -12.19 7.33 9.14
N TYR A 229 -12.32 6.01 9.19
CA TYR A 229 -11.28 5.11 9.70
C TYR A 229 -10.11 4.90 8.73
N ARG A 230 -10.16 5.41 7.53
CA ARG A 230 -9.06 5.24 6.56
C ARG A 230 -7.88 6.14 6.93
N PRO A 231 -6.67 5.55 7.11
CA PRO A 231 -5.48 6.31 7.46
C PRO A 231 -4.85 6.99 6.26
N PHE A 232 -3.89 7.86 6.55
CA PHE A 232 -2.93 8.39 5.60
C PHE A 232 -1.53 7.92 5.98
N ALA A 233 -0.66 7.76 5.00
CA ALA A 233 0.73 7.45 5.25
C ALA A 233 1.50 8.73 5.55
N PRO A 234 2.36 8.76 6.59
CA PRO A 234 3.27 9.85 6.83
C PRO A 234 4.40 9.85 5.79
N SER A 235 4.90 11.04 5.45
CA SER A 235 6.16 11.24 4.76
C SER A 235 7.16 11.77 5.79
N ILE A 236 8.27 11.07 5.98
CA ILE A 236 9.25 11.35 7.03
C ILE A 236 10.64 11.38 6.40
N LEU A 237 11.49 12.26 6.85
CA LEU A 237 12.90 12.28 6.45
C LEU A 237 13.57 10.98 6.86
N ARG A 238 14.46 10.46 6.01
CA ARG A 238 15.13 9.17 6.26
C ARG A 238 15.91 9.16 7.57
N GLU A 239 16.54 10.27 7.88
CA GLU A 239 17.31 10.47 9.11
C GLU A 239 16.47 10.46 10.39
N ASP A 240 15.18 10.82 10.29
CA ASP A 240 14.28 10.91 11.44
C ASP A 240 13.44 9.63 11.66
N VAL A 241 13.58 8.62 10.80
CA VAL A 241 12.75 7.39 10.86
C VAL A 241 12.87 6.71 12.24
N SER A 242 14.07 6.62 12.79
CA SER A 242 14.33 5.97 14.10
C SER A 242 13.65 6.68 15.27
N ASP A 243 13.32 7.96 15.14
CA ASP A 243 12.67 8.74 16.21
C ASP A 243 11.14 8.50 16.23
N TRP A 244 10.57 8.04 15.12
CA TRP A 244 9.13 7.87 14.95
C TRP A 244 8.68 6.42 14.84
N PHE A 245 9.56 5.51 14.43
CA PHE A 245 9.22 4.11 14.18
C PHE A 245 10.12 3.17 14.98
N VAL A 246 9.57 2.04 15.37
CA VAL A 246 10.29 0.98 16.10
C VAL A 246 11.45 0.42 15.27
N ARG A 247 11.30 0.43 13.93
CA ARG A 247 12.30 -0.09 13.00
C ARG A 247 12.82 0.99 12.09
N ASP A 248 14.14 1.10 12.04
CA ASP A 248 14.84 1.97 11.09
C ASP A 248 14.94 1.29 9.72
N ILE A 249 13.84 1.29 8.98
CA ILE A 249 13.78 0.71 7.62
C ILE A 249 13.43 1.75 6.56
N ASN A 250 13.97 1.55 5.36
CA ASN A 250 13.59 2.36 4.21
C ASN A 250 12.31 1.81 3.57
N SER A 251 11.26 2.61 3.49
CA SER A 251 9.98 2.24 2.90
C SER A 251 9.55 3.21 1.79
N PRO A 252 10.29 3.27 0.67
CA PRO A 252 10.06 4.27 -0.39
C PRO A 252 8.75 4.07 -1.15
N TYR A 253 8.10 2.91 -1.02
CA TYR A 253 6.90 2.53 -1.78
C TYR A 253 5.66 2.33 -0.90
N MET A 254 5.68 2.81 0.34
CA MET A 254 4.57 2.60 1.31
C MET A 254 4.22 1.11 1.46
N SER A 255 5.22 0.25 1.47
CA SER A 255 5.06 -1.22 1.50
C SER A 255 4.97 -1.78 2.91
N PHE A 256 5.39 -1.04 3.91
CA PHE A 256 5.45 -1.45 5.31
C PHE A 256 4.70 -0.45 6.20
N VAL A 257 4.09 -0.96 7.27
CA VAL A 257 3.42 -0.18 8.33
C VAL A 257 3.85 -0.74 9.68
#